data_23960a2773dcfdf36724a3500c735c95
#
_entry.id   23960a2773dcfdf36724a3500c735c95
#
_cell.length_a   1.000
_cell.length_b   1.000
_cell.length_c   1.000
_cell.angle_alpha   90.00
_cell.angle_beta   90.00
_cell.angle_gamma   90.00
#
_symmetry.space_group_name_H-M   'P 1'
#
loop_
_entity.id
_entity.type
_entity.pdbx_description
1 polymer ?
#
loop_
_entity_poly.entity_id
_entity_poly.type
_entity_poly.pdbx_seq_one_letter_code
_entity_poly.pdbx_strand_id
1 'polypeptide(L)'
;MKKTIDILPIYFDWLIDKKYPVNVLVGGRNSGKSYFMQQLAVINTHNNPQYNLLVIEDIETNIGAGVKAGIEKRREEFGLDGLYSSTKTPPEIRHANGNKVLFKGFRTDDQQKQVKSLNEITAAWYEEAENITYNQFKALRMQLRGGSPEDRQLFLTLNPINQEGFINQYFFLRGPDVVYERFEDGRPKVFEVNIPVDTDEGRLTIPCIVICTTYKDNPYLTQRQKADIEELKYTDMEMYQMLAQCKFVKPQGAFFPEFQAGVHTCEPFEIPNHWRKYRAFDYGLDMLACYWIALDDSGRAYVYKELYESDLIISKAAEKIKAITNERIYETFAPPDLWNRRQETGRSAMEIFADNGLWLSKAANDRVQGWLNVKEWMAVRDVNGQKQANIVIFNNCHNLIRTLPQLKRDKVNINDVDSRTDHELTHAPDALRYFFAGRPAPRPTEKKQQVYNFESEKPRREIDHEEYVYL
;
A
#
# COMPACT_ATOMS: atom_id res chain seq x y z
N MET A 1 -14.98 -23.71 37.21
CA MET A 1 -14.15 -22.70 37.92
C MET A 1 -14.24 -21.38 37.19
N LYS A 2 -14.60 -20.27 37.85
CA LYS A 2 -14.48 -18.95 37.23
C LYS A 2 -12.99 -18.61 37.11
N LYS A 3 -12.51 -18.29 35.93
CA LYS A 3 -11.11 -17.91 35.71
C LYS A 3 -11.09 -16.41 35.38
N THR A 4 -10.25 -15.66 36.06
CA THR A 4 -10.03 -14.25 35.77
C THR A 4 -9.03 -14.13 34.62
N ILE A 5 -9.35 -13.32 33.63
CA ILE A 5 -8.49 -13.01 32.48
C ILE A 5 -8.05 -11.56 32.61
N ASP A 6 -6.75 -11.35 32.65
CA ASP A 6 -6.17 -10.03 32.69
C ASP A 6 -6.11 -9.44 31.28
N ILE A 7 -6.81 -8.33 31.08
CA ILE A 7 -6.81 -7.55 29.83
C ILE A 7 -6.19 -6.19 30.12
N LEU A 8 -5.39 -5.67 29.20
CA LEU A 8 -4.83 -4.34 29.32
C LEU A 8 -5.96 -3.30 29.46
N PRO A 9 -5.94 -2.41 30.47
CA PRO A 9 -7.05 -1.48 30.75
C PRO A 9 -7.50 -0.70 29.53
N ILE A 10 -6.56 -0.15 28.76
CA ILE A 10 -6.85 0.64 27.56
C ILE A 10 -7.67 -0.13 26.51
N TYR A 11 -7.51 -1.45 26.40
CA TYR A 11 -8.31 -2.26 25.48
C TYR A 11 -9.65 -2.70 26.12
N PHE A 12 -9.65 -2.92 27.44
CA PHE A 12 -10.88 -3.28 28.16
C PHE A 12 -11.90 -2.16 28.03
N ASP A 13 -11.54 -0.93 28.39
CA ASP A 13 -12.44 0.22 28.47
C ASP A 13 -13.04 0.60 27.10
N TRP A 14 -12.29 0.36 26.01
CA TRP A 14 -12.69 0.82 24.67
C TRP A 14 -13.17 -0.28 23.74
N LEU A 15 -12.83 -1.53 23.97
CA LEU A 15 -13.11 -2.64 23.04
C LEU A 15 -13.98 -3.75 23.63
N ILE A 16 -14.03 -3.87 24.94
CA ILE A 16 -14.89 -4.84 25.63
C ILE A 16 -16.23 -4.19 26.00
N ASP A 17 -16.18 -3.04 26.69
CA ASP A 17 -17.38 -2.35 27.14
C ASP A 17 -18.10 -1.60 26.00
N LYS A 18 -17.34 -1.08 25.04
CA LYS A 18 -17.84 -0.34 23.90
C LYS A 18 -17.52 -1.07 22.59
N LYS A 19 -18.56 -1.36 21.82
CA LYS A 19 -18.39 -2.04 20.53
C LYS A 19 -18.44 -1.03 19.37
N TYR A 20 -17.31 -0.80 18.74
CA TYR A 20 -17.23 0.00 17.53
C TYR A 20 -17.22 -0.91 16.29
N PRO A 21 -17.93 -0.54 15.20
CA PRO A 21 -17.90 -1.31 13.94
C PRO A 21 -16.49 -1.37 13.32
N VAL A 22 -15.65 -0.36 13.57
CA VAL A 22 -14.26 -0.31 13.07
C VAL A 22 -13.33 0.07 14.22
N ASN A 23 -12.27 -0.70 14.37
CA ASN A 23 -11.31 -0.58 15.47
C ASN A 23 -9.89 -0.60 14.89
N VAL A 24 -9.14 0.49 15.07
CA VAL A 24 -7.77 0.65 14.56
C VAL A 24 -6.81 0.73 15.74
N LEU A 25 -6.01 -0.32 15.92
CA LEU A 25 -5.05 -0.44 17.02
C LEU A 25 -3.64 -0.18 16.49
N VAL A 26 -3.11 0.99 16.78
CA VAL A 26 -1.77 1.42 16.32
C VAL A 26 -0.80 1.36 17.48
N GLY A 27 0.40 0.85 17.25
CA GLY A 27 1.43 0.86 18.28
C GLY A 27 2.65 0.04 17.90
N GLY A 28 3.76 0.28 18.58
CA GLY A 28 4.99 -0.45 18.37
C GLY A 28 4.94 -1.89 18.86
N ARG A 29 6.03 -2.63 18.65
CA ARG A 29 6.24 -3.94 19.28
C ARG A 29 6.12 -3.81 20.80
N ASN A 30 5.67 -4.87 21.45
CA ASN A 30 5.49 -4.94 22.91
C ASN A 30 4.36 -4.03 23.47
N SER A 31 3.55 -3.38 22.66
CA SER A 31 2.40 -2.58 23.12
C SER A 31 1.16 -3.43 23.48
N GLY A 32 1.20 -4.74 23.23
CA GLY A 32 0.14 -5.69 23.64
C GLY A 32 -1.01 -5.88 22.66
N LYS A 33 -1.01 -5.21 21.48
CA LYS A 33 -2.09 -5.28 20.47
C LYS A 33 -2.47 -6.70 20.06
N SER A 34 -1.53 -7.44 19.50
CA SER A 34 -1.76 -8.80 18.99
C SER A 34 -2.10 -9.77 20.10
N TYR A 35 -1.48 -9.59 21.30
CA TYR A 35 -1.84 -10.38 22.48
C TYR A 35 -3.30 -10.18 22.87
N PHE A 36 -3.75 -8.92 22.95
CA PHE A 36 -5.14 -8.60 23.24
C PHE A 36 -6.09 -9.19 22.18
N MET A 37 -5.77 -9.06 20.90
CA MET A 37 -6.61 -9.60 19.82
C MET A 37 -6.70 -11.13 19.88
N GLN A 38 -5.65 -11.82 20.27
CA GLN A 38 -5.69 -13.27 20.53
C GLN A 38 -6.58 -13.61 21.71
N GLN A 39 -6.57 -12.82 22.80
CA GLN A 39 -7.51 -12.97 23.91
C GLN A 39 -8.94 -12.74 23.45
N LEU A 40 -9.20 -11.65 22.72
CA LEU A 40 -10.53 -11.28 22.22
C LEU A 40 -11.09 -12.36 21.28
N ALA A 41 -10.24 -12.93 20.42
CA ALA A 41 -10.64 -14.03 19.52
C ALA A 41 -11.20 -15.23 20.32
N VAL A 42 -10.53 -15.62 21.41
CA VAL A 42 -11.00 -16.73 22.27
C VAL A 42 -12.26 -16.33 23.04
N ILE A 43 -12.28 -15.14 23.64
CA ILE A 43 -13.42 -14.64 24.42
C ILE A 43 -14.67 -14.61 23.57
N ASN A 44 -14.62 -13.99 22.38
CA ASN A 44 -15.79 -13.80 21.53
C ASN A 44 -16.25 -15.10 20.87
N THR A 45 -15.34 -15.98 20.43
CA THR A 45 -15.73 -17.28 19.89
C THR A 45 -16.33 -18.20 20.95
N HIS A 46 -16.00 -18.02 22.23
CA HIS A 46 -16.58 -18.77 23.33
C HIS A 46 -17.94 -18.20 23.77
N ASN A 47 -18.04 -16.88 23.93
CA ASN A 47 -19.19 -16.25 24.59
C ASN A 47 -20.31 -15.84 23.61
N ASN A 48 -19.96 -15.41 22.38
CA ASN A 48 -20.96 -14.87 21.47
C ASN A 48 -21.51 -15.96 20.54
N PRO A 49 -22.83 -16.12 20.44
CA PRO A 49 -23.43 -17.08 19.50
C PRO A 49 -23.17 -16.64 18.05
N GLN A 50 -22.93 -17.61 17.16
CA GLN A 50 -22.72 -17.37 15.72
C GLN A 50 -21.58 -16.39 15.41
N TYR A 51 -20.53 -16.39 16.22
CA TYR A 51 -19.37 -15.51 16.04
C TYR A 51 -18.29 -16.21 15.23
N ASN A 52 -18.17 -15.87 13.94
CA ASN A 52 -17.10 -16.35 13.07
C ASN A 52 -16.09 -15.23 12.83
N LEU A 53 -14.85 -15.45 13.26
CA LEU A 53 -13.76 -14.50 13.09
C LEU A 53 -12.91 -14.87 11.87
N LEU A 54 -12.72 -13.92 10.97
CA LEU A 54 -11.74 -14.00 9.89
C LEU A 54 -10.46 -13.29 10.32
N VAL A 55 -9.36 -14.03 10.43
CA VAL A 55 -8.03 -13.49 10.67
C VAL A 55 -7.29 -13.38 9.33
N ILE A 56 -6.72 -12.24 9.07
CA ILE A 56 -6.00 -11.91 7.84
C ILE A 56 -4.57 -11.56 8.18
N GLU A 57 -3.64 -12.16 7.45
CA GLU A 57 -2.22 -11.81 7.40
C GLU A 57 -1.79 -11.66 5.93
N ASP A 58 -0.84 -10.77 5.66
CA ASP A 58 -0.36 -10.56 4.28
C ASP A 58 0.28 -11.83 3.68
N ILE A 59 1.01 -12.59 4.50
CA ILE A 59 1.74 -13.79 4.07
C ILE A 59 1.08 -15.03 4.66
N GLU A 60 0.40 -15.81 3.83
CA GLU A 60 -0.33 -17.01 4.22
C GLU A 60 0.55 -18.08 4.90
N THR A 61 1.82 -18.16 4.58
CA THR A 61 2.78 -19.09 5.19
C THR A 61 3.06 -18.82 6.68
N ASN A 62 2.89 -17.58 7.14
CA ASN A 62 3.15 -17.18 8.52
C ASN A 62 1.96 -17.43 9.46
N ILE A 63 0.77 -17.64 8.92
CA ILE A 63 -0.48 -17.82 9.67
C ILE A 63 -0.38 -18.92 10.73
N GLY A 64 0.29 -20.01 10.43
CA GLY A 64 0.39 -21.17 11.33
C GLY A 64 1.33 -20.97 12.52
N ALA A 65 2.40 -20.20 12.34
CA ALA A 65 3.44 -19.98 13.36
C ALA A 65 3.22 -18.73 14.21
N GLY A 66 2.45 -17.77 13.68
CA GLY A 66 2.20 -16.47 14.30
C GLY A 66 0.89 -16.41 15.09
N VAL A 67 -0.11 -15.78 14.49
CA VAL A 67 -1.38 -15.46 15.17
C VAL A 67 -2.15 -16.71 15.59
N LYS A 68 -2.22 -17.74 14.73
CA LYS A 68 -2.92 -18.98 15.05
C LYS A 68 -2.37 -19.65 16.31
N ALA A 69 -1.04 -19.82 16.38
CA ALA A 69 -0.39 -20.40 17.56
C ALA A 69 -0.62 -19.53 18.82
N GLY A 70 -0.68 -18.21 18.65
CA GLY A 70 -1.02 -17.29 19.74
C GLY A 70 -2.43 -17.50 20.27
N ILE A 71 -3.45 -17.65 19.41
CA ILE A 71 -4.82 -17.93 19.80
C ILE A 71 -4.92 -19.31 20.47
N GLU A 72 -4.23 -20.33 19.96
CA GLU A 72 -4.16 -21.65 20.57
C GLU A 72 -3.58 -21.59 21.99
N LYS A 73 -2.52 -20.81 22.20
CA LYS A 73 -1.95 -20.59 23.52
C LYS A 73 -2.92 -19.87 24.47
N ARG A 74 -3.68 -18.88 24.00
CA ARG A 74 -4.69 -18.19 24.86
C ARG A 74 -5.82 -19.13 25.29
N ARG A 75 -6.33 -20.00 24.41
CA ARG A 75 -7.37 -20.98 24.80
C ARG A 75 -6.87 -21.94 25.90
N GLU A 76 -5.60 -22.39 25.84
CA GLU A 76 -4.97 -23.21 26.87
C GLU A 76 -4.86 -22.42 28.20
N GLU A 77 -4.35 -21.19 28.14
CA GLU A 77 -4.26 -20.33 29.32
C GLU A 77 -5.61 -20.06 29.97
N PHE A 78 -6.66 -19.96 29.18
CA PHE A 78 -8.02 -19.79 29.67
C PHE A 78 -8.66 -21.09 30.18
N GLY A 79 -8.01 -22.23 29.97
CA GLY A 79 -8.53 -23.54 30.38
C GLY A 79 -9.71 -24.00 29.52
N LEU A 80 -9.80 -23.54 28.27
CA LEU A 80 -10.86 -23.82 27.31
C LEU A 80 -10.42 -24.79 26.23
N ASP A 81 -9.22 -25.36 26.32
CA ASP A 81 -8.61 -26.18 25.27
C ASP A 81 -9.52 -27.36 24.84
N GLY A 82 -10.16 -28.03 25.79
CA GLY A 82 -11.07 -29.14 25.51
C GLY A 82 -12.36 -28.76 24.72
N LEU A 83 -12.64 -27.46 24.56
CA LEU A 83 -13.78 -26.97 23.79
C LEU A 83 -13.42 -26.59 22.35
N TYR A 84 -12.13 -26.67 21.99
CA TYR A 84 -11.65 -26.27 20.69
C TYR A 84 -10.96 -27.39 19.94
N SER A 85 -11.13 -27.42 18.63
CA SER A 85 -10.35 -28.23 17.69
C SER A 85 -9.62 -27.33 16.71
N SER A 86 -8.51 -27.82 16.16
CA SER A 86 -7.68 -27.04 15.24
C SER A 86 -7.22 -27.88 14.06
N THR A 87 -7.24 -27.31 12.86
CA THR A 87 -6.72 -27.92 11.64
C THR A 87 -5.55 -27.11 11.08
N LYS A 88 -4.65 -27.79 10.35
CA LYS A 88 -3.52 -27.14 9.67
C LYS A 88 -3.84 -26.77 8.23
N THR A 89 -4.62 -27.61 7.54
CA THR A 89 -4.94 -27.43 6.13
C THR A 89 -6.41 -27.77 5.90
N PRO A 90 -7.29 -26.80 5.61
CA PRO A 90 -7.03 -25.36 5.75
C PRO A 90 -6.80 -24.95 7.21
N PRO A 91 -6.05 -23.87 7.47
CA PRO A 91 -5.85 -23.40 8.84
C PRO A 91 -7.15 -22.86 9.41
N GLU A 92 -7.62 -23.49 10.49
CA GLU A 92 -8.88 -23.15 11.14
C GLU A 92 -8.86 -23.56 12.63
N ILE A 93 -9.56 -22.81 13.46
CA ILE A 93 -9.88 -23.17 14.85
C ILE A 93 -11.39 -23.21 14.98
N ARG A 94 -11.94 -24.27 15.55
CA ARG A 94 -13.39 -24.45 15.78
C ARG A 94 -13.69 -24.62 17.25
N HIS A 95 -14.70 -23.92 17.72
CA HIS A 95 -15.26 -24.09 19.05
C HIS A 95 -16.45 -25.06 19.03
N ALA A 96 -16.69 -25.75 20.15
CA ALA A 96 -17.78 -26.73 20.30
C ALA A 96 -19.17 -26.14 20.08
N ASN A 97 -19.39 -24.84 20.25
CA ASN A 97 -20.64 -24.13 19.96
C ASN A 97 -20.88 -23.88 18.45
N GLY A 98 -19.96 -24.28 17.57
CA GLY A 98 -20.02 -24.09 16.12
C GLY A 98 -19.28 -22.88 15.58
N ASN A 99 -18.84 -21.97 16.42
CA ASN A 99 -18.05 -20.79 16.03
C ASN A 99 -16.66 -21.16 15.50
N LYS A 100 -16.12 -20.30 14.63
CA LYS A 100 -14.87 -20.56 13.91
C LYS A 100 -13.96 -19.36 13.92
N VAL A 101 -12.64 -19.63 13.91
CA VAL A 101 -11.61 -18.68 13.52
C VAL A 101 -10.99 -19.20 12.21
N LEU A 102 -11.16 -18.43 11.14
CA LEU A 102 -10.67 -18.73 9.81
C LEU A 102 -9.45 -17.87 9.51
N PHE A 103 -8.46 -18.43 8.83
CA PHE A 103 -7.23 -17.73 8.50
C PHE A 103 -7.06 -17.65 6.99
N LYS A 104 -6.79 -16.45 6.47
CA LYS A 104 -6.65 -16.18 5.02
C LYS A 104 -5.57 -15.14 4.75
N GLY A 105 -4.88 -15.30 3.62
CA GLY A 105 -4.16 -14.22 2.98
C GLY A 105 -5.12 -13.22 2.31
N PHE A 106 -4.67 -11.96 2.10
CA PHE A 106 -5.51 -10.92 1.48
C PHE A 106 -4.74 -10.03 0.50
N ARG A 107 -3.56 -10.45 0.12
CA ARG A 107 -2.63 -9.67 -0.68
C ARG A 107 -2.96 -9.70 -2.17
N THR A 108 -3.18 -10.91 -2.71
CA THR A 108 -3.46 -11.11 -4.14
C THR A 108 -4.95 -10.98 -4.45
N ASP A 109 -5.28 -10.68 -5.71
CA ASP A 109 -6.68 -10.62 -6.17
C ASP A 109 -7.43 -11.93 -5.94
N ASP A 110 -6.75 -13.08 -6.11
CA ASP A 110 -7.37 -14.38 -5.88
C ASP A 110 -7.63 -14.64 -4.40
N GLN A 111 -6.74 -14.24 -3.50
CA GLN A 111 -6.99 -14.27 -2.07
C GLN A 111 -8.16 -13.35 -1.69
N GLN A 112 -8.24 -12.15 -2.26
CA GLN A 112 -9.39 -11.26 -2.05
C GLN A 112 -10.71 -11.85 -2.56
N LYS A 113 -10.70 -12.54 -3.71
CA LYS A 113 -11.88 -13.28 -4.20
C LYS A 113 -12.28 -14.41 -3.25
N GLN A 114 -11.31 -15.17 -2.73
CA GLN A 114 -11.58 -16.21 -1.73
C GLN A 114 -12.22 -15.63 -0.47
N VAL A 115 -11.72 -14.51 0.04
CA VAL A 115 -12.32 -13.82 1.19
C VAL A 115 -13.75 -13.38 0.87
N LYS A 116 -13.99 -12.81 -0.31
CA LYS A 116 -15.34 -12.39 -0.75
C LYS A 116 -16.34 -13.57 -0.85
N SER A 117 -15.87 -14.78 -1.09
CA SER A 117 -16.70 -15.98 -1.17
C SER A 117 -17.10 -16.56 0.20
N LEU A 118 -16.48 -16.11 1.30
CA LEU A 118 -16.80 -16.57 2.63
C LEU A 118 -18.18 -16.07 3.06
N ASN A 119 -18.95 -16.95 3.67
CA ASN A 119 -20.26 -16.62 4.23
C ASN A 119 -20.18 -16.55 5.76
N GLU A 120 -21.13 -15.84 6.35
CA GLU A 120 -21.35 -15.81 7.81
C GLU A 120 -20.15 -15.29 8.63
N ILE A 121 -19.29 -14.45 8.04
CA ILE A 121 -18.23 -13.77 8.79
C ILE A 121 -18.84 -12.68 9.66
N THR A 122 -18.62 -12.80 10.98
CA THR A 122 -19.12 -11.83 11.96
C THR A 122 -18.11 -10.72 12.17
N ALA A 123 -16.84 -11.08 12.38
CA ALA A 123 -15.77 -10.11 12.59
C ALA A 123 -14.55 -10.45 11.73
N ALA A 124 -13.75 -9.44 11.43
CA ALA A 124 -12.47 -9.62 10.76
C ALA A 124 -11.37 -8.92 11.55
N TRP A 125 -10.22 -9.56 11.65
CA TRP A 125 -8.99 -9.02 12.21
C TRP A 125 -7.88 -9.09 11.19
N TYR A 126 -7.40 -7.94 10.74
CA TYR A 126 -6.24 -7.85 9.87
C TYR A 126 -5.01 -7.49 10.71
N GLU A 127 -4.13 -8.47 10.90
CA GLU A 127 -2.85 -8.31 11.57
C GLU A 127 -1.81 -7.75 10.60
N GLU A 128 -0.94 -6.86 11.08
CA GLU A 128 0.06 -6.15 10.27
C GLU A 128 -0.57 -5.38 9.10
N ALA A 129 -1.65 -4.65 9.38
CA ALA A 129 -2.42 -3.90 8.38
C ALA A 129 -1.75 -2.58 7.94
N GLU A 130 -0.42 -2.46 8.03
CA GLU A 130 0.35 -1.25 7.68
C GLU A 130 0.15 -0.81 6.23
N ASN A 131 -0.04 -1.76 5.35
CA ASN A 131 -0.13 -1.54 3.91
C ASN A 131 -1.54 -1.74 3.33
N ILE A 132 -2.55 -1.83 4.19
CA ILE A 132 -3.94 -1.93 3.72
C ILE A 132 -4.30 -0.72 2.87
N THR A 133 -4.98 -0.96 1.74
CA THR A 133 -5.54 0.09 0.90
C THR A 133 -6.97 0.42 1.29
N TYR A 134 -7.46 1.61 0.87
CA TYR A 134 -8.87 1.97 1.08
C TYR A 134 -9.85 0.95 0.50
N ASN A 135 -9.56 0.41 -0.69
CA ASN A 135 -10.42 -0.58 -1.34
C ASN A 135 -10.46 -1.90 -0.58
N GLN A 136 -9.33 -2.36 -0.06
CA GLN A 136 -9.28 -3.55 0.79
C GLN A 136 -10.04 -3.34 2.11
N PHE A 137 -9.84 -2.19 2.74
CA PHE A 137 -10.58 -1.78 3.94
C PHE A 137 -12.10 -1.80 3.71
N LYS A 138 -12.56 -1.19 2.61
CA LYS A 138 -13.97 -1.17 2.21
C LYS A 138 -14.50 -2.58 1.95
N ALA A 139 -13.74 -3.41 1.23
CA ALA A 139 -14.11 -4.79 0.92
C ALA A 139 -14.28 -5.64 2.19
N LEU A 140 -13.38 -5.51 3.17
CA LEU A 140 -13.49 -6.23 4.43
C LEU A 140 -14.71 -5.81 5.25
N ARG A 141 -15.00 -4.52 5.34
CA ARG A 141 -16.22 -4.04 5.99
C ARG A 141 -17.48 -4.63 5.37
N MET A 142 -17.54 -4.69 4.04
CA MET A 142 -18.69 -5.25 3.31
C MET A 142 -18.81 -6.77 3.47
N GLN A 143 -17.76 -7.45 3.91
CA GLN A 143 -17.75 -8.90 4.13
C GLN A 143 -18.42 -9.31 5.44
N LEU A 144 -18.57 -8.39 6.40
CA LEU A 144 -19.15 -8.68 7.72
C LEU A 144 -20.66 -8.80 7.62
N ARG A 145 -21.16 -10.05 7.59
CA ARG A 145 -22.59 -10.36 7.36
C ARG A 145 -23.16 -11.36 8.37
N GLY A 146 -22.29 -12.08 9.11
CA GLY A 146 -22.68 -13.06 10.11
C GLY A 146 -23.09 -12.45 11.45
N GLY A 147 -23.56 -13.28 12.36
CA GLY A 147 -23.85 -12.91 13.74
C GLY A 147 -24.84 -11.75 13.92
N SER A 148 -24.84 -11.19 15.13
CA SER A 148 -25.64 -10.00 15.41
C SER A 148 -24.96 -8.73 14.85
N PRO A 149 -25.73 -7.69 14.48
CA PRO A 149 -25.17 -6.46 13.93
C PRO A 149 -24.12 -5.79 14.82
N GLU A 150 -24.31 -5.83 16.14
CA GLU A 150 -23.38 -5.27 17.12
C GLU A 150 -22.04 -6.03 17.24
N ASP A 151 -22.02 -7.30 16.81
CA ASP A 151 -20.81 -8.11 16.78
C ASP A 151 -20.02 -7.98 15.47
N ARG A 152 -20.57 -7.28 14.46
CA ARG A 152 -19.91 -7.05 13.17
C ARG A 152 -18.82 -6.01 13.30
N GLN A 153 -17.61 -6.45 13.57
CA GLN A 153 -16.48 -5.59 13.87
C GLN A 153 -15.29 -5.88 12.95
N LEU A 154 -14.67 -4.82 12.45
CA LEU A 154 -13.38 -4.88 11.77
C LEU A 154 -12.29 -4.37 12.72
N PHE A 155 -11.26 -5.17 12.93
CA PHE A 155 -10.08 -4.82 13.71
C PHE A 155 -8.86 -4.74 12.78
N LEU A 156 -8.12 -3.65 12.86
CA LEU A 156 -6.85 -3.44 12.17
C LEU A 156 -5.78 -3.25 13.24
N THR A 157 -4.79 -4.14 13.26
CA THR A 157 -3.62 -4.00 14.14
C THR A 157 -2.40 -3.69 13.29
N LEU A 158 -1.65 -2.66 13.65
CA LEU A 158 -0.51 -2.22 12.86
C LEU A 158 0.55 -1.48 13.69
N ASN A 159 1.76 -1.43 13.13
CA ASN A 159 2.81 -0.54 13.61
C ASN A 159 2.78 0.78 12.80
N PRO A 160 3.15 1.92 13.37
CA PRO A 160 3.10 3.21 12.65
C PRO A 160 4.33 3.41 11.74
N ILE A 161 4.54 2.49 10.79
CA ILE A 161 5.73 2.47 9.92
C ILE A 161 5.52 3.12 8.55
N ASN A 162 4.27 3.36 8.14
CA ASN A 162 3.96 3.87 6.82
C ASN A 162 3.28 5.24 6.91
N GLN A 163 4.09 6.30 6.90
CA GLN A 163 3.59 7.69 6.96
C GLN A 163 2.70 8.04 5.76
N GLU A 164 2.97 7.48 4.59
CA GLU A 164 2.20 7.73 3.36
C GLU A 164 1.04 6.72 3.18
N GLY A 165 0.92 5.74 4.10
CA GLY A 165 -0.11 4.70 4.02
C GLY A 165 -1.52 5.22 4.29
N PHE A 166 -2.51 4.46 3.77
CA PHE A 166 -3.93 4.78 3.93
C PHE A 166 -4.32 5.07 5.38
N ILE A 167 -3.84 4.30 6.35
CA ILE A 167 -4.20 4.47 7.77
C ILE A 167 -3.80 5.84 8.29
N ASN A 168 -2.56 6.29 8.02
CA ASN A 168 -2.11 7.60 8.46
C ASN A 168 -2.87 8.73 7.75
N GLN A 169 -3.00 8.65 6.44
CA GLN A 169 -3.70 9.65 5.62
C GLN A 169 -5.17 9.78 6.02
N TYR A 170 -5.84 8.66 6.25
CA TYR A 170 -7.28 8.62 6.44
C TYR A 170 -7.71 8.89 7.89
N PHE A 171 -7.00 8.34 8.88
CA PHE A 171 -7.41 8.43 10.29
C PHE A 171 -6.66 9.50 11.09
N PHE A 172 -5.40 9.82 10.73
CA PHE A 172 -4.59 10.75 11.50
C PHE A 172 -4.48 12.14 10.84
N LEU A 173 -4.21 12.23 9.55
CA LEU A 173 -4.07 13.52 8.86
C LEU A 173 -5.42 14.19 8.58
N ARG A 174 -6.49 13.41 8.43
CA ARG A 174 -7.85 13.93 8.37
C ARG A 174 -8.27 14.64 9.69
N GLY A 175 -7.69 14.19 10.79
CA GLY A 175 -7.99 14.67 12.13
C GLY A 175 -9.12 13.89 12.82
N PRO A 176 -9.08 13.83 14.16
CA PRO A 176 -10.10 13.17 14.97
C PRO A 176 -11.38 14.02 15.05
N ASP A 177 -12.54 13.37 15.06
CA ASP A 177 -13.82 14.01 15.37
C ASP A 177 -13.99 14.21 16.88
N VAL A 178 -13.58 13.20 17.69
CA VAL A 178 -13.62 13.26 19.15
C VAL A 178 -12.32 12.68 19.72
N VAL A 179 -11.69 13.38 20.66
CA VAL A 179 -10.51 12.91 21.36
C VAL A 179 -10.84 12.58 22.80
N TYR A 180 -10.62 11.36 23.21
CA TYR A 180 -10.86 10.86 24.56
C TYR A 180 -9.62 10.90 25.44
N GLU A 181 -8.47 10.50 24.89
CA GLU A 181 -7.19 10.51 25.60
C GLU A 181 -6.10 11.13 24.72
N ARG A 182 -5.08 11.69 25.38
CA ARG A 182 -3.90 12.29 24.74
C ARG A 182 -2.61 11.71 25.30
N PHE A 183 -1.59 11.67 24.48
CA PHE A 183 -0.22 11.49 24.91
C PHE A 183 0.28 12.75 25.67
N GLU A 184 1.37 12.61 26.40
CA GLU A 184 2.03 13.71 27.11
C GLU A 184 2.40 14.89 26.18
N ASP A 185 2.68 14.61 24.91
CA ASP A 185 2.98 15.62 23.88
C ASP A 185 1.73 16.23 23.22
N GLY A 186 0.55 15.96 23.75
CA GLY A 186 -0.73 16.52 23.31
C GLY A 186 -1.37 15.83 22.12
N ARG A 187 -0.68 14.91 21.43
CA ARG A 187 -1.27 14.15 20.32
C ARG A 187 -2.42 13.26 20.80
N PRO A 188 -3.44 13.02 19.95
CA PRO A 188 -4.51 12.08 20.25
C PRO A 188 -3.95 10.68 20.50
N LYS A 189 -4.37 10.03 21.59
CA LYS A 189 -4.03 8.66 21.96
C LYS A 189 -5.20 7.70 21.74
N VAL A 190 -6.39 8.07 22.22
CA VAL A 190 -7.64 7.38 21.96
C VAL A 190 -8.61 8.40 21.38
N PHE A 191 -9.10 8.14 20.20
CA PHE A 191 -9.97 9.07 19.50
C PHE A 191 -10.92 8.38 18.52
N GLU A 192 -12.02 9.05 18.23
CA GLU A 192 -13.03 8.61 17.28
C GLU A 192 -12.92 9.36 15.95
N VAL A 193 -13.09 8.63 14.87
CA VAL A 193 -13.23 9.17 13.52
C VAL A 193 -14.51 8.62 12.90
N ASN A 194 -15.38 9.51 12.45
CA ASN A 194 -16.62 9.14 11.79
C ASN A 194 -16.39 8.91 10.29
N ILE A 195 -16.53 7.67 9.85
CA ILE A 195 -16.33 7.27 8.45
C ILE A 195 -17.60 7.60 7.67
N PRO A 196 -17.56 8.56 6.71
CA PRO A 196 -18.72 8.88 5.90
C PRO A 196 -19.00 7.77 4.87
N VAL A 197 -20.28 7.45 4.71
CA VAL A 197 -20.78 6.54 3.70
C VAL A 197 -21.95 7.21 2.97
N ASP A 198 -21.77 7.54 1.71
CA ASP A 198 -22.82 8.10 0.88
C ASP A 198 -23.76 6.99 0.41
N THR A 199 -25.07 7.19 0.56
CA THR A 199 -26.13 6.29 0.13
C THR A 199 -27.18 7.07 -0.66
N ASP A 200 -28.06 6.37 -1.37
CA ASP A 200 -29.17 7.00 -2.12
C ASP A 200 -30.14 7.75 -1.19
N GLU A 201 -30.19 7.38 0.09
CA GLU A 201 -31.05 8.00 1.10
C GLU A 201 -30.36 9.15 1.84
N GLY A 202 -29.08 9.42 1.55
CA GLY A 202 -28.26 10.46 2.20
C GLY A 202 -26.94 9.92 2.76
N ARG A 203 -26.28 10.75 3.57
CA ARG A 203 -24.97 10.43 4.11
C ARG A 203 -25.09 9.83 5.51
N LEU A 204 -24.63 8.59 5.66
CA LEU A 204 -24.47 7.91 6.94
C LEU A 204 -23.04 8.05 7.47
N THR A 205 -22.86 7.82 8.75
CA THR A 205 -21.53 7.76 9.39
C THR A 205 -21.36 6.44 10.14
N ILE A 206 -20.16 5.87 10.03
CA ILE A 206 -19.77 4.68 10.78
C ILE A 206 -18.71 5.08 11.79
N PRO A 207 -18.97 4.96 13.10
CA PRO A 207 -18.00 5.29 14.12
C PRO A 207 -16.82 4.32 14.09
N CYS A 208 -15.62 4.89 14.16
CA CYS A 208 -14.35 4.16 14.22
C CYS A 208 -13.56 4.63 15.41
N ILE A 209 -13.14 3.71 16.28
CA ILE A 209 -12.20 4.02 17.36
C ILE A 209 -10.77 3.78 16.91
N VAL A 210 -9.88 4.72 17.19
CA VAL A 210 -8.44 4.60 16.98
C VAL A 210 -7.76 4.60 18.34
N ILE A 211 -6.98 3.57 18.63
CA ILE A 211 -6.25 3.41 19.89
C ILE A 211 -4.76 3.30 19.59
N CYS A 212 -4.00 4.27 20.10
CA CYS A 212 -2.56 4.32 20.00
C CYS A 212 -1.90 3.83 21.28
N THR A 213 -1.11 2.78 21.21
CA THR A 213 -0.43 2.20 22.38
C THR A 213 1.07 2.13 22.19
N THR A 214 1.77 2.19 23.31
CA THR A 214 3.22 2.07 23.38
C THR A 214 3.60 0.97 24.37
N TYR A 215 4.88 0.69 24.50
CA TYR A 215 5.40 -0.22 25.53
C TYR A 215 5.06 0.23 26.96
N LYS A 216 4.81 1.52 27.19
CA LYS A 216 4.42 2.08 28.49
C LYS A 216 3.03 1.62 28.95
N ASP A 217 2.16 1.32 27.98
CA ASP A 217 0.80 0.84 28.23
C ASP A 217 0.77 -0.65 28.60
N ASN A 218 1.90 -1.35 28.48
CA ASN A 218 2.02 -2.77 28.78
C ASN A 218 2.80 -3.00 30.10
N PRO A 219 2.11 -3.23 31.22
CA PRO A 219 2.75 -3.44 32.53
C PRO A 219 3.51 -4.76 32.64
N TYR A 220 3.28 -5.72 31.75
CA TYR A 220 3.86 -7.07 31.80
C TYR A 220 5.26 -7.15 31.19
N LEU A 221 5.79 -6.07 30.66
CA LEU A 221 7.14 -6.04 30.13
C LEU A 221 8.20 -6.08 31.24
N THR A 222 9.21 -6.90 31.03
CA THR A 222 10.39 -6.91 31.89
C THR A 222 11.19 -5.61 31.77
N GLN A 223 11.95 -5.28 32.79
CA GLN A 223 12.83 -4.10 32.75
C GLN A 223 13.82 -4.15 31.57
N ARG A 224 14.34 -5.35 31.22
CA ARG A 224 15.20 -5.50 30.05
C ARG A 224 14.51 -5.13 28.75
N GLN A 225 13.29 -5.63 28.52
CA GLN A 225 12.52 -5.27 27.31
C GLN A 225 12.23 -3.78 27.20
N LYS A 226 12.00 -3.12 28.35
CA LYS A 226 11.82 -1.65 28.38
C LYS A 226 13.13 -0.93 28.06
N ALA A 227 14.25 -1.38 28.64
CA ALA A 227 15.57 -0.81 28.38
C ALA A 227 16.00 -0.95 26.91
N ASP A 228 15.74 -2.12 26.29
CA ASP A 228 16.04 -2.37 24.87
C ASP A 228 15.27 -1.36 23.95
N ILE A 229 14.05 -0.96 24.33
CA ILE A 229 13.29 0.06 23.58
C ILE A 229 13.83 1.47 23.87
N GLU A 230 14.19 1.77 25.12
CA GLU A 230 14.71 3.07 25.52
C GLU A 230 16.10 3.35 24.94
N GLU A 231 16.93 2.32 24.75
CA GLU A 231 18.23 2.42 24.08
C GLU A 231 18.11 2.94 22.65
N LEU A 232 17.01 2.63 21.95
CA LEU A 232 16.75 3.15 20.60
C LEU A 232 16.75 4.66 20.54
N LYS A 233 16.47 5.37 21.62
CA LYS A 233 16.57 6.83 21.69
C LYS A 233 17.96 7.36 21.30
N TYR A 234 18.98 6.56 21.54
CA TYR A 234 20.38 6.93 21.30
C TYR A 234 20.96 6.26 20.06
N THR A 235 20.40 5.13 19.64
CA THR A 235 20.94 4.30 18.55
C THR A 235 20.12 4.39 17.26
N ASP A 236 18.79 4.54 17.37
CA ASP A 236 17.87 4.66 16.23
C ASP A 236 16.62 5.46 16.63
N MET A 237 16.72 6.78 16.49
CA MET A 237 15.67 7.71 16.88
C MET A 237 14.34 7.47 16.12
N GLU A 238 14.38 7.02 14.86
CA GLU A 238 13.16 6.71 14.12
C GLU A 238 12.44 5.50 14.68
N MET A 239 13.19 4.42 14.90
CA MET A 239 12.63 3.24 15.52
C MET A 239 12.10 3.56 16.93
N TYR A 240 12.78 4.44 17.68
CA TYR A 240 12.29 4.94 18.96
C TYR A 240 10.96 5.70 18.81
N GLN A 241 10.86 6.60 17.85
CA GLN A 241 9.64 7.37 17.60
C GLN A 241 8.47 6.44 17.22
N MET A 242 8.73 5.43 16.41
CA MET A 242 7.74 4.44 16.01
C MET A 242 7.32 3.54 17.19
N LEU A 243 8.27 2.90 17.87
CA LEU A 243 7.97 1.90 18.89
C LEU A 243 7.58 2.50 20.25
N ALA A 244 8.25 3.58 20.66
CA ALA A 244 8.09 4.17 21.98
C ALA A 244 7.12 5.35 21.99
N GLN A 245 6.92 6.03 20.88
CA GLN A 245 6.07 7.22 20.80
C GLN A 245 4.85 7.04 19.91
N CYS A 246 4.67 5.90 19.29
CA CYS A 246 3.56 5.61 18.35
C CYS A 246 3.43 6.72 17.29
N LYS A 247 4.54 7.13 16.68
CA LYS A 247 4.57 8.12 15.60
C LYS A 247 4.75 7.43 14.28
N PHE A 248 3.95 7.82 13.28
CA PHE A 248 4.23 7.47 11.91
C PHE A 248 5.52 8.16 11.46
N VAL A 249 6.47 7.38 11.03
CA VAL A 249 7.78 7.87 10.59
C VAL A 249 7.94 7.65 9.11
N LYS A 250 8.66 8.57 8.48
CA LYS A 250 9.11 8.36 7.10
C LYS A 250 10.43 7.60 7.21
N PRO A 251 10.55 6.38 6.65
CA PRO A 251 11.79 5.61 6.81
C PRO A 251 13.01 6.43 6.37
N GLN A 252 13.97 6.68 7.27
CA GLN A 252 15.26 7.27 6.89
C GLN A 252 15.96 6.31 5.93
N GLY A 253 16.58 6.87 4.90
CA GLY A 253 17.13 6.07 3.85
C GLY A 253 16.12 5.57 2.85
N ALA A 254 14.88 6.09 2.86
CA ALA A 254 13.95 5.87 1.76
C ALA A 254 14.63 6.25 0.45
N PHE A 255 14.56 5.36 -0.53
CA PHE A 255 15.20 5.60 -1.82
C PHE A 255 14.47 6.71 -2.60
N PHE A 256 13.13 6.77 -2.47
CA PHE A 256 12.27 7.79 -3.05
C PHE A 256 11.63 8.69 -1.99
N PRO A 257 12.42 9.57 -1.31
CA PRO A 257 11.85 10.53 -0.36
C PRO A 257 10.92 11.55 -1.03
N GLU A 258 11.01 11.69 -2.36
CA GLU A 258 10.19 12.55 -3.21
C GLU A 258 8.74 12.05 -3.31
N PHE A 259 8.51 10.74 -3.15
CA PHE A 259 7.16 10.17 -3.26
C PHE A 259 6.23 10.70 -2.17
N GLN A 260 5.12 11.30 -2.59
CA GLN A 260 4.04 11.80 -1.74
C GLN A 260 2.72 11.35 -2.34
N ALA A 261 1.97 10.50 -1.65
CA ALA A 261 0.72 9.95 -2.18
C ALA A 261 -0.24 11.04 -2.67
N GLY A 262 -0.42 12.13 -1.89
CA GLY A 262 -1.29 13.25 -2.27
C GLY A 262 -0.90 14.02 -3.52
N VAL A 263 0.32 13.81 -4.07
CA VAL A 263 0.83 14.47 -5.29
C VAL A 263 0.98 13.48 -6.43
N HIS A 264 1.40 12.24 -6.10
CA HIS A 264 1.77 11.23 -7.09
C HIS A 264 0.66 10.23 -7.37
N THR A 265 -0.48 10.32 -6.70
CA THR A 265 -1.61 9.43 -6.99
C THR A 265 -2.86 10.20 -7.36
N CYS A 266 -3.74 9.57 -8.12
CA CYS A 266 -5.04 10.13 -8.46
C CYS A 266 -6.08 9.01 -8.65
N GLU A 267 -7.35 9.38 -8.60
CA GLU A 267 -8.42 8.48 -8.99
C GLU A 267 -8.33 8.14 -10.49
N PRO A 268 -8.63 6.89 -10.86
CA PRO A 268 -8.63 6.46 -12.25
C PRO A 268 -9.61 7.29 -13.10
N PHE A 269 -9.16 7.69 -14.29
CA PHE A 269 -9.98 8.31 -15.31
C PHE A 269 -9.72 7.66 -16.68
N GLU A 270 -10.56 7.90 -17.64
CA GLU A 270 -10.38 7.36 -18.99
C GLU A 270 -9.20 8.05 -19.69
N ILE A 271 -8.18 7.25 -20.08
CA ILE A 271 -6.99 7.76 -20.76
C ILE A 271 -7.35 8.18 -22.20
N PRO A 272 -7.14 9.44 -22.59
CA PRO A 272 -7.44 9.93 -23.93
C PRO A 272 -6.77 9.10 -25.02
N ASN A 273 -7.47 8.87 -26.13
CA ASN A 273 -6.99 8.01 -27.21
C ASN A 273 -5.74 8.54 -27.90
N HIS A 274 -5.56 9.85 -27.94
CA HIS A 274 -4.41 10.51 -28.59
C HIS A 274 -3.13 10.47 -27.74
N TRP A 275 -3.22 10.17 -26.43
CA TRP A 275 -2.04 10.02 -25.61
C TRP A 275 -1.27 8.77 -26.02
N ARG A 276 0.06 8.89 -26.08
CA ARG A 276 0.93 7.74 -26.37
C ARG A 276 0.97 6.80 -25.18
N LYS A 277 0.64 5.54 -25.42
CA LYS A 277 0.57 4.49 -24.40
C LYS A 277 1.72 3.52 -24.56
N TYR A 278 2.35 3.20 -23.44
CA TYR A 278 3.49 2.31 -23.32
C TYR A 278 3.22 1.22 -22.31
N ARG A 279 4.04 0.18 -22.34
CA ARG A 279 4.15 -0.78 -21.25
C ARG A 279 5.58 -0.90 -20.81
N ALA A 280 5.77 -1.21 -19.52
CA ALA A 280 7.03 -1.65 -18.97
C ALA A 280 6.78 -2.76 -17.98
N PHE A 281 7.61 -3.77 -17.98
CA PHE A 281 7.48 -4.85 -17.03
C PHE A 281 8.83 -5.36 -16.54
N ASP A 282 8.82 -5.90 -15.33
CA ASP A 282 9.83 -6.77 -14.78
C ASP A 282 9.28 -8.19 -14.72
N TYR A 283 10.10 -9.18 -15.13
CA TYR A 283 9.67 -10.57 -15.22
C TYR A 283 10.69 -11.51 -14.60
N GLY A 284 10.28 -12.17 -13.53
CA GLY A 284 10.88 -13.36 -12.95
C GLY A 284 9.85 -14.49 -12.85
N LEU A 285 10.29 -15.72 -12.56
CA LEU A 285 9.35 -16.80 -12.23
C LEU A 285 8.61 -16.52 -10.93
N ASP A 286 9.23 -15.82 -10.02
CA ASP A 286 8.70 -15.40 -8.72
C ASP A 286 7.66 -14.28 -8.85
N MET A 287 7.80 -13.39 -9.86
CA MET A 287 6.88 -12.28 -10.04
C MET A 287 6.91 -11.71 -11.46
N LEU A 288 5.73 -11.41 -12.00
CA LEU A 288 5.52 -10.50 -13.12
C LEU A 288 4.95 -9.19 -12.59
N ALA A 289 5.66 -8.09 -12.78
CA ALA A 289 5.17 -6.73 -12.52
C ALA A 289 5.07 -5.96 -13.84
N CYS A 290 3.88 -5.69 -14.36
CA CYS A 290 3.66 -5.03 -15.65
C CYS A 290 2.77 -3.80 -15.48
N TYR A 291 3.21 -2.66 -16.02
CA TYR A 291 2.56 -1.36 -15.92
C TYR A 291 2.27 -0.76 -17.29
N TRP A 292 1.07 -0.19 -17.45
CA TRP A 292 0.68 0.60 -18.62
C TRP A 292 0.84 2.07 -18.27
N ILE A 293 1.54 2.79 -19.12
CA ILE A 293 1.96 4.17 -18.88
C ILE A 293 1.53 5.02 -20.08
N ALA A 294 0.79 6.09 -19.84
CA ALA A 294 0.40 7.05 -20.84
C ALA A 294 1.16 8.38 -20.65
N LEU A 295 1.57 9.00 -21.73
CA LEU A 295 2.14 10.36 -21.71
C LEU A 295 1.12 11.34 -22.25
N ASP A 296 0.80 12.37 -21.47
CA ASP A 296 -0.07 13.46 -21.92
C ASP A 296 0.66 14.43 -22.87
N ASP A 297 -0.06 15.43 -23.35
CA ASP A 297 0.48 16.42 -24.30
C ASP A 297 1.59 17.31 -23.70
N SER A 298 1.68 17.38 -22.38
CA SER A 298 2.76 18.06 -21.66
C SER A 298 3.99 17.17 -21.43
N GLY A 299 3.88 15.89 -21.72
CA GLY A 299 4.87 14.87 -21.46
C GLY A 299 4.81 14.28 -20.04
N ARG A 300 3.77 14.59 -19.25
CA ARG A 300 3.54 13.99 -17.92
C ARG A 300 3.12 12.53 -18.07
N ALA A 301 3.67 11.66 -17.23
CA ALA A 301 3.40 10.24 -17.25
C ALA A 301 2.26 9.86 -16.29
N TYR A 302 1.34 9.04 -16.77
CA TYR A 302 0.27 8.44 -15.96
C TYR A 302 0.40 6.92 -15.99
N VAL A 303 0.69 6.32 -14.85
CA VAL A 303 0.68 4.86 -14.68
C VAL A 303 -0.75 4.46 -14.36
N TYR A 304 -1.48 3.93 -15.35
CA TYR A 304 -2.94 3.81 -15.27
C TYR A 304 -3.47 2.38 -15.11
N LYS A 305 -2.62 1.38 -15.28
CA LYS A 305 -3.00 -0.02 -15.15
C LYS A 305 -1.82 -0.85 -14.64
N GLU A 306 -2.11 -1.85 -13.80
CA GLU A 306 -1.15 -2.76 -13.18
C GLU A 306 -1.56 -4.21 -13.42
N LEU A 307 -0.60 -5.08 -13.75
CA LEU A 307 -0.69 -6.52 -13.61
C LEU A 307 0.48 -6.97 -12.73
N TYR A 308 0.17 -7.55 -11.58
CA TYR A 308 1.16 -7.99 -10.59
C TYR A 308 0.81 -9.39 -10.12
N GLU A 309 1.56 -10.40 -10.57
CA GLU A 309 1.21 -11.80 -10.34
C GLU A 309 2.45 -12.70 -10.36
N SER A 310 2.51 -13.66 -9.42
CA SER A 310 3.56 -14.66 -9.28
C SER A 310 3.30 -15.91 -10.12
N ASP A 311 4.32 -16.76 -10.24
CA ASP A 311 4.25 -18.12 -10.80
C ASP A 311 3.76 -18.21 -12.26
N LEU A 312 4.00 -17.17 -13.05
CA LEU A 312 3.64 -17.16 -14.46
C LEU A 312 4.81 -17.61 -15.35
N ILE A 313 4.63 -18.69 -16.08
CA ILE A 313 5.50 -19.00 -17.22
C ILE A 313 5.30 -18.00 -18.36
N ILE A 314 6.30 -17.80 -19.22
CA ILE A 314 6.31 -16.72 -20.23
C ILE A 314 5.07 -16.73 -21.13
N SER A 315 4.58 -17.89 -21.57
CA SER A 315 3.38 -17.99 -22.41
C SER A 315 2.13 -17.48 -21.69
N LYS A 316 1.98 -17.80 -20.39
CA LYS A 316 0.87 -17.33 -19.56
C LYS A 316 0.99 -15.84 -19.23
N ALA A 317 2.18 -15.36 -18.95
CA ALA A 317 2.45 -13.94 -18.80
C ALA A 317 2.05 -13.14 -20.05
N ALA A 318 2.48 -13.58 -21.23
CA ALA A 318 2.12 -12.96 -22.51
C ALA A 318 0.60 -13.00 -22.77
N GLU A 319 -0.06 -14.12 -22.50
CA GLU A 319 -1.52 -14.27 -22.62
C GLU A 319 -2.24 -13.25 -21.74
N LYS A 320 -1.90 -13.17 -20.46
CA LYS A 320 -2.54 -12.25 -19.50
C LYS A 320 -2.31 -10.78 -19.86
N ILE A 321 -1.07 -10.41 -20.21
CA ILE A 321 -0.76 -9.04 -20.65
C ILE A 321 -1.61 -8.67 -21.88
N LYS A 322 -1.75 -9.56 -22.86
CA LYS A 322 -2.58 -9.31 -24.05
C LYS A 322 -4.06 -9.22 -23.71
N ALA A 323 -4.56 -10.10 -22.86
CA ALA A 323 -5.98 -10.17 -22.48
C ALA A 323 -6.51 -8.88 -21.85
N ILE A 324 -5.67 -8.17 -21.09
CA ILE A 324 -6.05 -6.91 -20.42
C ILE A 324 -5.59 -5.66 -21.19
N THR A 325 -4.97 -5.81 -22.36
CA THR A 325 -4.55 -4.72 -23.24
C THR A 325 -5.58 -4.51 -24.34
N ASN A 326 -6.42 -3.51 -24.22
CA ASN A 326 -7.47 -3.19 -25.20
C ASN A 326 -7.07 -2.02 -26.14
N GLU A 327 -5.97 -1.34 -25.81
CA GLU A 327 -5.48 -0.15 -26.46
C GLU A 327 -4.23 -0.42 -27.31
N ARG A 328 -3.97 0.47 -28.28
CA ARG A 328 -2.72 0.43 -29.04
C ARG A 328 -1.55 0.86 -28.16
N ILE A 329 -0.58 -0.05 -27.99
CA ILE A 329 0.67 0.22 -27.29
C ILE A 329 1.74 0.62 -28.29
N TYR A 330 2.42 1.74 -28.02
CA TYR A 330 3.51 2.22 -28.87
C TYR A 330 4.75 1.35 -28.72
N GLU A 331 5.13 1.01 -27.47
CA GLU A 331 6.33 0.24 -27.16
C GLU A 331 6.19 -0.47 -25.82
N THR A 332 6.86 -1.64 -25.66
CA THR A 332 6.87 -2.41 -24.42
C THR A 332 8.30 -2.62 -23.96
N PHE A 333 8.69 -2.01 -22.85
CA PHE A 333 10.03 -2.10 -22.28
C PHE A 333 10.14 -3.29 -21.33
N ALA A 334 11.26 -3.99 -21.41
CA ALA A 334 11.54 -5.16 -20.59
C ALA A 334 13.01 -5.20 -20.14
N PRO A 335 13.31 -5.94 -19.05
CA PRO A 335 14.65 -6.02 -18.51
C PRO A 335 15.65 -6.59 -19.52
N PRO A 336 16.90 -6.10 -19.56
CA PRO A 336 17.91 -6.50 -20.53
C PRO A 336 18.31 -7.97 -20.50
N ASP A 337 18.17 -8.62 -19.34
CA ASP A 337 18.51 -10.04 -19.14
C ASP A 337 17.59 -11.00 -19.88
N LEU A 338 16.38 -10.59 -20.27
CA LEU A 338 15.49 -11.40 -21.09
C LEU A 338 16.06 -11.71 -22.49
N TRP A 339 17.10 -11.01 -22.93
CA TRP A 339 17.83 -11.29 -24.19
C TRP A 339 18.94 -12.32 -24.01
N ASN A 340 19.26 -12.73 -22.77
CA ASN A 340 20.27 -13.75 -22.52
C ASN A 340 19.74 -15.11 -22.95
N ARG A 341 20.54 -15.84 -23.75
CA ARG A 341 20.20 -17.20 -24.19
C ARG A 341 20.44 -18.19 -23.05
N ARG A 342 19.47 -19.07 -22.83
CA ARG A 342 19.60 -20.18 -21.89
C ARG A 342 20.41 -21.32 -22.53
N GLN A 343 21.37 -21.86 -21.80
CA GLN A 343 22.26 -22.94 -22.34
C GLN A 343 21.46 -24.18 -22.71
N GLU A 344 20.41 -24.54 -21.98
CA GLU A 344 19.62 -25.75 -22.16
C GLU A 344 18.77 -25.73 -23.45
N THR A 345 18.28 -24.54 -23.83
CA THR A 345 17.34 -24.39 -24.95
C THR A 345 17.89 -23.61 -26.12
N GLY A 346 19.02 -22.92 -25.95
CA GLY A 346 19.57 -21.97 -26.91
C GLY A 346 18.71 -20.73 -27.18
N ARG A 347 17.57 -20.61 -26.50
CA ARG A 347 16.59 -19.54 -26.71
C ARG A 347 16.59 -18.52 -25.56
N SER A 348 16.31 -17.29 -25.90
CA SER A 348 16.09 -16.22 -24.91
C SER A 348 14.64 -16.15 -24.48
N ALA A 349 14.38 -15.55 -23.31
CA ALA A 349 13.02 -15.29 -22.85
C ALA A 349 12.29 -14.32 -23.80
N MET A 350 12.99 -13.33 -24.35
CA MET A 350 12.44 -12.38 -25.33
C MET A 350 11.91 -13.11 -26.57
N GLU A 351 12.66 -14.10 -27.12
CA GLU A 351 12.20 -14.89 -28.26
C GLU A 351 10.91 -15.66 -27.95
N ILE A 352 10.75 -16.16 -26.71
CA ILE A 352 9.55 -16.87 -26.29
C ILE A 352 8.37 -15.88 -26.14
N PHE A 353 8.59 -14.67 -25.63
CA PHE A 353 7.56 -13.63 -25.60
C PHE A 353 7.12 -13.25 -27.03
N ALA A 354 8.06 -13.09 -27.96
CA ALA A 354 7.77 -12.76 -29.35
C ALA A 354 6.93 -13.85 -30.05
N ASP A 355 7.24 -15.12 -29.83
CA ASP A 355 6.45 -16.27 -30.34
C ASP A 355 5.01 -16.27 -29.80
N ASN A 356 4.82 -15.73 -28.59
CA ASN A 356 3.49 -15.54 -27.99
C ASN A 356 2.83 -14.20 -28.39
N GLY A 357 3.39 -13.50 -29.38
CA GLY A 357 2.83 -12.27 -29.95
C GLY A 357 3.01 -11.03 -29.08
N LEU A 358 4.01 -11.04 -28.18
CA LEU A 358 4.39 -9.89 -27.35
C LEU A 358 5.81 -9.42 -27.72
N TRP A 359 5.88 -8.33 -28.49
CA TRP A 359 7.14 -7.74 -28.92
C TRP A 359 7.70 -6.81 -27.85
N LEU A 360 9.00 -6.96 -27.55
CA LEU A 360 9.67 -6.27 -26.46
C LEU A 360 10.80 -5.39 -26.99
N SER A 361 10.94 -4.23 -26.35
CA SER A 361 12.09 -3.35 -26.49
C SER A 361 12.99 -3.48 -25.26
N LYS A 362 14.28 -3.62 -25.51
CA LYS A 362 15.27 -3.74 -24.44
C LYS A 362 15.42 -2.42 -23.73
N ALA A 363 15.20 -2.41 -22.40
CA ALA A 363 15.44 -1.21 -21.60
C ALA A 363 16.93 -0.87 -21.52
N ALA A 364 17.25 0.41 -21.27
CA ALA A 364 18.63 0.82 -21.01
C ALA A 364 19.16 0.12 -19.75
N ASN A 365 20.42 -0.29 -19.79
CA ASN A 365 21.02 -1.16 -18.77
C ASN A 365 21.63 -0.39 -17.57
N ASP A 366 21.72 0.94 -17.65
CA ASP A 366 22.27 1.75 -16.54
C ASP A 366 21.24 1.84 -15.40
N ARG A 367 21.42 0.99 -14.39
CA ARG A 367 20.52 0.89 -13.24
C ARG A 367 20.50 2.20 -12.44
N VAL A 368 21.67 2.76 -12.16
CA VAL A 368 21.79 3.98 -11.34
C VAL A 368 21.18 5.16 -12.08
N GLN A 369 21.50 5.35 -13.37
CA GLN A 369 20.91 6.42 -14.17
C GLN A 369 19.40 6.25 -14.30
N GLY A 370 18.91 5.01 -14.44
CA GLY A 370 17.49 4.70 -14.45
C GLY A 370 16.78 5.16 -13.17
N TRP A 371 17.37 4.90 -12.01
CA TRP A 371 16.86 5.36 -10.74
C TRP A 371 16.87 6.89 -10.59
N LEU A 372 17.94 7.55 -11.02
CA LEU A 372 18.02 9.02 -11.01
C LEU A 372 16.93 9.63 -11.91
N ASN A 373 16.68 9.06 -13.07
CA ASN A 373 15.59 9.50 -13.94
C ASN A 373 14.23 9.37 -13.24
N VAL A 374 13.95 8.24 -12.57
CA VAL A 374 12.69 8.06 -11.82
C VAL A 374 12.56 9.16 -10.74
N LYS A 375 13.63 9.48 -10.01
CA LYS A 375 13.62 10.57 -9.01
C LYS A 375 13.29 11.93 -9.64
N GLU A 376 13.89 12.24 -10.77
CA GLU A 376 13.60 13.48 -11.50
C GLU A 376 12.14 13.57 -11.95
N TRP A 377 11.56 12.45 -12.40
CA TRP A 377 10.14 12.37 -12.75
C TRP A 377 9.22 12.51 -11.53
N MET A 378 9.68 12.05 -10.37
CA MET A 378 8.98 12.19 -9.08
C MET A 378 9.22 13.55 -8.40
N ALA A 379 10.13 14.40 -8.90
CA ALA A 379 10.41 15.68 -8.27
C ALA A 379 9.13 16.53 -8.16
N VAL A 380 8.77 16.90 -6.92
CA VAL A 380 7.61 17.75 -6.64
C VAL A 380 7.96 19.21 -6.89
N ARG A 381 7.15 19.89 -7.66
CA ARG A 381 7.30 21.30 -8.01
C ARG A 381 6.03 22.07 -7.65
N ASP A 382 6.19 23.31 -7.27
CA ASP A 382 5.04 24.21 -7.11
C ASP A 382 4.74 24.87 -8.47
N VAL A 383 3.53 24.65 -8.96
CA VAL A 383 3.03 25.25 -10.19
C VAL A 383 1.75 26.01 -9.84
N ASN A 384 1.85 27.33 -9.78
CA ASN A 384 0.72 28.21 -9.43
C ASN A 384 0.08 27.91 -8.07
N GLY A 385 0.86 27.60 -7.04
CA GLY A 385 0.40 27.25 -5.69
C GLY A 385 -0.09 25.81 -5.53
N GLN A 386 0.04 24.98 -6.56
CA GLN A 386 -0.28 23.56 -6.51
C GLN A 386 0.98 22.70 -6.66
N LYS A 387 1.14 21.73 -5.76
CA LYS A 387 2.21 20.75 -5.87
C LYS A 387 1.92 19.76 -7.00
N GLN A 388 2.84 19.62 -7.92
CA GLN A 388 2.73 18.72 -9.07
C GLN A 388 4.04 17.94 -9.27
N ALA A 389 3.92 16.75 -9.84
CA ALA A 389 5.05 15.93 -10.29
C ALA A 389 4.85 15.52 -11.76
N ASN A 390 5.93 15.10 -12.42
CA ASN A 390 5.84 14.65 -13.81
C ASN A 390 5.32 13.21 -13.94
N ILE A 391 5.17 12.47 -12.85
CA ILE A 391 4.57 11.14 -12.80
C ILE A 391 3.37 11.14 -11.86
N VAL A 392 2.29 10.49 -12.30
CA VAL A 392 1.09 10.23 -11.50
C VAL A 392 0.70 8.77 -11.66
N ILE A 393 0.29 8.15 -10.58
CA ILE A 393 -0.06 6.74 -10.50
C ILE A 393 -1.54 6.65 -10.14
N PHE A 394 -2.31 5.89 -10.90
CA PHE A 394 -3.71 5.66 -10.58
C PHE A 394 -3.84 4.81 -9.32
N ASN A 395 -4.83 5.11 -8.50
CA ASN A 395 -5.06 4.41 -7.23
C ASN A 395 -5.32 2.91 -7.36
N ASN A 396 -5.57 2.39 -8.56
CA ASN A 396 -5.67 0.96 -8.85
C ASN A 396 -4.33 0.26 -9.07
N CYS A 397 -3.21 1.00 -9.13
CA CYS A 397 -1.85 0.44 -9.20
C CYS A 397 -1.30 0.22 -7.77
N HIS A 398 -1.96 -0.66 -7.03
CA HIS A 398 -1.75 -0.82 -5.59
C HIS A 398 -0.33 -1.26 -5.22
N ASN A 399 0.25 -2.19 -6.00
CA ASN A 399 1.57 -2.71 -5.68
C ASN A 399 2.67 -1.68 -5.92
N LEU A 400 2.56 -0.88 -6.98
CA LEU A 400 3.51 0.21 -7.23
C LEU A 400 3.45 1.26 -6.12
N ILE A 401 2.25 1.71 -5.74
CA ILE A 401 2.06 2.70 -4.67
C ILE A 401 2.59 2.16 -3.33
N ARG A 402 2.39 0.87 -3.05
CA ARG A 402 2.85 0.22 -1.84
C ARG A 402 4.37 0.11 -1.77
N THR A 403 5.02 -0.30 -2.86
CA THR A 403 6.44 -0.68 -2.85
C THR A 403 7.39 0.51 -2.96
N LEU A 404 7.03 1.56 -3.70
CA LEU A 404 7.89 2.74 -3.90
C LEU A 404 8.41 3.37 -2.59
N PRO A 405 7.58 3.64 -1.57
CA PRO A 405 8.05 4.25 -0.33
C PRO A 405 8.87 3.31 0.56
N GLN A 406 8.84 1.99 0.29
CA GLN A 406 9.53 0.99 1.11
C GLN A 406 10.96 0.71 0.63
N LEU A 407 11.33 1.15 -0.57
CA LEU A 407 12.69 0.99 -1.07
C LEU A 407 13.68 1.78 -0.23
N LYS A 408 14.77 1.11 0.17
CA LYS A 408 15.86 1.73 0.94
C LYS A 408 17.06 2.00 0.04
N ARG A 409 17.80 3.03 0.37
CA ARG A 409 19.09 3.33 -0.27
C ARG A 409 20.12 2.28 0.10
N ASP A 410 20.94 1.88 -0.85
CA ASP A 410 22.10 1.05 -0.56
C ASP A 410 23.08 1.82 0.33
N LYS A 411 23.69 1.13 1.30
CA LYS A 411 24.59 1.76 2.28
C LYS A 411 25.94 2.16 1.67
N VAL A 412 26.34 1.50 0.59
CA VAL A 412 27.61 1.74 -0.10
C VAL A 412 27.39 2.67 -1.29
N ASN A 413 26.38 2.40 -2.11
CA ASN A 413 26.00 3.22 -3.25
C ASN A 413 24.65 3.91 -2.99
N ILE A 414 24.68 5.08 -2.39
CA ILE A 414 23.46 5.86 -2.04
C ILE A 414 22.56 6.20 -3.24
N ASN A 415 23.05 6.05 -4.47
CA ASN A 415 22.31 6.27 -5.70
C ASN A 415 21.63 5.00 -6.24
N ASP A 416 21.76 3.89 -5.52
CA ASP A 416 21.08 2.61 -5.84
C ASP A 416 20.18 2.16 -4.70
N VAL A 417 19.30 1.23 -5.01
CA VAL A 417 18.45 0.54 -4.04
C VAL A 417 19.27 -0.54 -3.34
N ASP A 418 19.12 -0.68 -2.03
CA ASP A 418 19.80 -1.69 -1.22
C ASP A 418 19.58 -3.09 -1.83
N SER A 419 20.67 -3.75 -2.21
CA SER A 419 20.64 -5.08 -2.84
C SER A 419 20.06 -6.19 -1.96
N ARG A 420 19.90 -5.92 -0.66
CA ARG A 420 19.25 -6.82 0.32
C ARG A 420 17.77 -6.54 0.48
N THR A 421 17.22 -5.56 -0.27
CA THR A 421 15.78 -5.32 -0.31
C THR A 421 15.08 -6.56 -0.84
N ASP A 422 14.02 -6.96 -0.19
CA ASP A 422 13.21 -8.12 -0.57
C ASP A 422 12.79 -8.00 -2.04
N HIS A 423 13.02 -9.03 -2.84
CA HIS A 423 12.73 -9.02 -4.28
C HIS A 423 11.31 -8.60 -4.59
N GLU A 424 10.39 -8.99 -3.73
CA GLU A 424 8.99 -8.59 -3.82
C GLU A 424 8.77 -7.07 -3.80
N LEU A 425 9.61 -6.33 -3.09
CA LEU A 425 9.51 -4.86 -3.05
C LEU A 425 10.15 -4.18 -4.27
N THR A 426 11.00 -4.89 -5.03
CA THR A 426 11.77 -4.29 -6.12
C THR A 426 11.14 -4.48 -7.49
N HIS A 427 10.35 -5.54 -7.73
CA HIS A 427 9.78 -5.84 -9.06
C HIS A 427 8.94 -4.69 -9.64
N ALA A 428 8.03 -4.11 -8.85
CA ALA A 428 7.18 -3.03 -9.31
C ALA A 428 7.97 -1.75 -9.62
N PRO A 429 8.85 -1.25 -8.74
CA PRO A 429 9.72 -0.12 -9.04
C PRO A 429 10.71 -0.38 -10.18
N ASP A 430 11.27 -1.59 -10.31
CA ASP A 430 12.18 -1.94 -11.42
C ASP A 430 11.44 -1.90 -12.76
N ALA A 431 10.21 -2.42 -12.85
CA ALA A 431 9.39 -2.28 -14.05
C ALA A 431 9.20 -0.79 -14.44
N LEU A 432 8.92 0.07 -13.46
CA LEU A 432 8.82 1.52 -13.68
C LEU A 432 10.16 2.11 -14.15
N ARG A 433 11.26 1.72 -13.52
CA ARG A 433 12.61 2.14 -13.90
C ARG A 433 12.94 1.81 -15.36
N TYR A 434 12.55 0.66 -15.87
CA TYR A 434 12.79 0.28 -17.28
C TYR A 434 12.11 1.23 -18.27
N PHE A 435 10.97 1.79 -17.91
CA PHE A 435 10.35 2.83 -18.75
C PHE A 435 11.14 4.14 -18.74
N PHE A 436 11.64 4.56 -17.58
CA PHE A 436 12.31 5.84 -17.42
C PHE A 436 13.83 5.80 -17.69
N ALA A 437 14.44 4.61 -17.80
CA ALA A 437 15.90 4.47 -17.93
C ALA A 437 16.50 5.26 -19.10
N GLY A 438 15.78 5.39 -20.22
CA GLY A 438 16.20 6.19 -21.36
C GLY A 438 15.45 7.51 -21.52
N ARG A 439 14.69 7.96 -20.51
CA ARG A 439 13.81 9.15 -20.62
C ARG A 439 14.13 10.18 -19.53
N PRO A 440 14.79 11.28 -19.88
CA PRO A 440 14.90 12.40 -18.95
C PRO A 440 13.52 13.01 -18.68
N ALA A 441 13.33 13.54 -17.48
CA ALA A 441 12.08 14.22 -17.14
C ALA A 441 11.84 15.43 -18.03
N PRO A 442 10.59 15.71 -18.45
CA PRO A 442 10.27 16.88 -19.25
C PRO A 442 10.60 18.15 -18.47
N ARG A 443 11.22 19.11 -19.13
CA ARG A 443 11.42 20.44 -18.55
C ARG A 443 10.06 21.13 -18.46
N PRO A 444 9.79 21.93 -17.41
CA PRO A 444 8.61 22.77 -17.37
C PRO A 444 8.65 23.69 -18.58
N THR A 445 7.70 23.58 -19.47
CA THR A 445 7.47 24.63 -20.46
C THR A 445 6.83 25.79 -19.70
N GLU A 446 7.60 26.81 -19.36
CA GLU A 446 7.01 28.11 -19.11
C GLU A 446 6.18 28.44 -20.36
N LYS A 447 4.89 28.45 -20.24
CA LYS A 447 4.05 29.10 -21.25
C LYS A 447 4.43 30.58 -21.18
N LYS A 448 5.40 30.99 -22.01
CA LYS A 448 5.56 32.40 -22.32
C LYS A 448 4.21 32.80 -22.91
N GLN A 449 3.41 33.51 -22.14
CA GLN A 449 2.33 34.30 -22.71
C GLN A 449 3.02 35.23 -23.70
N GLN A 450 2.98 34.91 -24.98
CA GLN A 450 3.23 35.88 -26.02
C GLN A 450 2.05 36.83 -25.94
N VAL A 451 2.23 37.90 -25.17
CA VAL A 451 1.37 39.07 -25.24
C VAL A 451 1.68 39.72 -26.58
N TYR A 452 0.90 39.41 -27.57
CA TYR A 452 0.89 40.18 -28.80
C TYR A 452 0.22 41.51 -28.47
N ASN A 453 1.04 42.51 -28.13
CA ASN A 453 0.60 43.91 -28.16
C ASN A 453 0.42 44.28 -29.62
N PHE A 454 -0.84 44.25 -30.09
CA PHE A 454 -1.22 44.98 -31.30
C PHE A 454 -1.21 46.46 -30.95
N GLU A 455 -0.04 47.12 -31.04
CA GLU A 455 -0.02 48.56 -31.17
C GLU A 455 -0.60 48.90 -32.52
N SER A 456 -1.83 49.39 -32.50
CA SER A 456 -2.46 50.05 -33.64
C SER A 456 -1.67 51.30 -33.98
N GLU A 457 -1.42 51.47 -35.30
CA GLU A 457 -1.02 52.72 -35.95
C GLU A 457 0.45 53.15 -35.84
N LYS A 458 1.26 52.59 -36.73
CA LYS A 458 2.34 53.40 -37.33
C LYS A 458 1.78 54.04 -38.60
N PRO A 459 1.94 55.39 -38.78
CA PRO A 459 1.50 56.05 -39.98
C PRO A 459 2.24 55.52 -41.22
N ARG A 460 1.51 55.29 -42.28
CA ARG A 460 2.06 54.95 -43.58
C ARG A 460 3.10 56.00 -43.96
N ARG A 461 4.36 55.62 -44.16
CA ARG A 461 5.35 56.42 -44.88
C ARG A 461 4.89 56.43 -46.32
N GLU A 462 4.60 57.60 -46.85
CA GLU A 462 4.47 57.87 -48.28
C GLU A 462 5.82 57.50 -48.93
N ILE A 463 5.75 56.60 -49.89
CA ILE A 463 6.88 56.26 -50.71
C ILE A 463 6.85 57.31 -51.83
N ASP A 464 7.78 58.26 -51.78
CA ASP A 464 8.01 59.22 -52.86
C ASP A 464 8.56 58.43 -54.06
N HIS A 465 7.86 58.42 -55.15
CA HIS A 465 8.29 57.92 -56.44
C HIS A 465 9.05 59.02 -57.17
N GLU A 466 10.36 59.07 -56.97
CA GLU A 466 11.26 59.69 -57.96
C GLU A 466 12.68 59.16 -57.74
N GLU A 467 13.18 58.69 -58.83
CA GLU A 467 14.54 58.45 -59.33
C GLU A 467 14.91 57.00 -59.62
N TYR A 468 14.46 56.57 -60.79
CA TYR A 468 15.28 55.69 -61.60
C TYR A 468 16.15 56.54 -62.54
N VAL A 469 17.43 56.57 -62.32
CA VAL A 469 18.41 56.90 -63.34
C VAL A 469 19.40 55.74 -63.46
N TYR A 470 19.53 55.29 -64.71
CA TYR A 470 20.44 54.25 -65.14
C TYR A 470 21.91 54.58 -64.84
N LEU A 471 22.69 53.59 -64.42
CA LEU A 471 23.93 53.14 -65.08
C LEU A 471 24.28 51.78 -64.53
#